data_d806e38162a09713fc35ad31e326da65
#
_entry.id   d806e38162a09713fc35ad31e326da65
#
_cell.length_a   1.000
_cell.length_b   1.000
_cell.length_c   1.000
_cell.angle_alpha   90.00
_cell.angle_beta   90.00
_cell.angle_gamma   90.00
#
_symmetry.space_group_name_H-M   'P 1'
#
loop_
_entity.id
_entity.type
_entity.pdbx_description
1 polymer ?
#
loop_
_entity_poly.entity_id
_entity_poly.type
_entity_poly.pdbx_seq_one_letter_code
_entity_poly.pdbx_strand_id
1 'polypeptide(L)'
;MKSLKDISWQISEELYRADPALSYSTLARYDREGFNNLYKLFDKIETPSLTFGSAVDSLITGGKSEFDERFLVAEFPSIPDSIISIVKHLFNNNSTEYSRLKDIPDSILNDVITLFNYQQNWKPETRIKVIKEKGAEYYNLMYIANGRTILDTETYNDVILSVEALKTSEATRSLFADNDPYDPDTERFYQLKFKATLNGIDYRCMAD
;
A
#
# COMPACT_ATOMS: atom_id res chain seq x y z
N MET A 1 28.80 2.08 -24.46
CA MET A 1 28.40 1.14 -23.37
C MET A 1 26.88 1.17 -23.31
N LYS A 2 26.17 0.05 -23.06
CA LYS A 2 24.72 0.12 -22.84
C LYS A 2 24.47 0.71 -21.45
N SER A 3 23.52 1.64 -21.35
CA SER A 3 23.06 2.18 -20.06
C SER A 3 22.40 1.09 -19.21
N LEU A 4 22.41 1.20 -17.91
CA LEU A 4 21.66 0.29 -17.00
C LEU A 4 20.18 0.27 -17.36
N LYS A 5 19.63 1.40 -17.79
CA LYS A 5 18.26 1.50 -18.27
C LYS A 5 18.01 0.62 -19.50
N ASP A 6 18.96 0.53 -20.43
CA ASP A 6 18.83 -0.27 -21.66
C ASP A 6 18.80 -1.78 -21.40
N ILE A 7 19.40 -2.23 -20.29
CA ILE A 7 19.42 -3.64 -19.88
C ILE A 7 18.38 -3.96 -18.81
N SER A 8 17.69 -2.96 -18.28
CA SER A 8 16.65 -3.16 -17.29
C SER A 8 15.35 -3.67 -17.92
N TRP A 9 14.56 -4.37 -17.15
CA TRP A 9 13.26 -4.86 -17.55
C TRP A 9 12.23 -3.74 -17.57
N GLN A 10 11.85 -3.29 -18.75
CA GLN A 10 10.92 -2.16 -18.95
C GLN A 10 9.47 -2.63 -18.72
N ILE A 11 9.03 -2.61 -17.47
CA ILE A 11 7.71 -3.07 -17.03
C ILE A 11 7.14 -2.13 -15.95
N SER A 12 5.81 -1.97 -15.89
CA SER A 12 5.18 -1.23 -14.81
C SER A 12 5.41 -1.90 -13.45
N GLU A 13 5.31 -1.14 -12.35
CA GLU A 13 5.45 -1.71 -11.01
C GLU A 13 4.37 -2.76 -10.72
N GLU A 14 3.15 -2.53 -11.18
CA GLU A 14 2.04 -3.46 -11.02
C GLU A 14 2.34 -4.82 -11.66
N LEU A 15 2.76 -4.82 -12.93
CA LEU A 15 3.13 -6.04 -13.64
C LEU A 15 4.38 -6.70 -13.04
N TYR A 16 5.36 -5.90 -12.59
CA TYR A 16 6.53 -6.44 -11.88
C TYR A 16 6.11 -7.16 -10.61
N ARG A 17 5.20 -6.59 -9.82
CA ARG A 17 4.74 -7.21 -8.57
C ARG A 17 3.85 -8.43 -8.80
N ALA A 18 3.09 -8.47 -9.89
CA ALA A 18 2.27 -9.62 -10.29
C ALA A 18 3.07 -10.78 -10.90
N ASP A 19 4.32 -10.55 -11.32
CA ASP A 19 5.15 -11.61 -11.92
C ASP A 19 5.47 -12.72 -10.90
N PRO A 20 5.35 -14.01 -11.26
CA PRO A 20 5.58 -15.13 -10.35
C PRO A 20 7.06 -15.42 -10.04
N ALA A 21 8.01 -14.70 -10.67
CA ALA A 21 9.43 -14.89 -10.41
C ALA A 21 9.79 -14.62 -8.96
N LEU A 22 10.74 -15.36 -8.43
CA LEU A 22 11.20 -15.23 -7.05
C LEU A 22 12.00 -13.94 -6.85
N SER A 23 11.71 -13.21 -5.77
CA SER A 23 12.50 -12.06 -5.33
C SER A 23 13.26 -12.39 -4.05
N TYR A 24 14.23 -11.55 -3.69
CA TYR A 24 14.90 -11.67 -2.39
C TYR A 24 13.90 -11.67 -1.22
N SER A 25 12.92 -10.79 -1.24
CA SER A 25 11.90 -10.73 -0.19
C SER A 25 11.04 -12.00 -0.14
N THR A 26 10.75 -12.61 -1.29
CA THR A 26 10.05 -13.91 -1.37
C THR A 26 10.87 -15.01 -0.73
N LEU A 27 12.16 -15.08 -1.06
CA LEU A 27 13.08 -16.09 -0.51
C LEU A 27 13.32 -15.89 0.99
N ALA A 28 13.54 -14.66 1.43
CA ALA A 28 13.71 -14.32 2.84
C ALA A 28 12.45 -14.63 3.67
N ARG A 29 11.26 -14.44 3.08
CA ARG A 29 10.00 -14.83 3.70
C ARG A 29 9.89 -16.34 3.84
N TYR A 30 10.23 -17.08 2.80
CA TYR A 30 10.27 -18.54 2.86
C TYR A 30 11.23 -19.05 3.94
N ASP A 31 12.44 -18.50 4.00
CA ASP A 31 13.44 -18.86 5.00
C ASP A 31 12.94 -18.65 6.43
N ARG A 32 12.24 -17.55 6.67
CA ARG A 32 11.69 -17.18 7.99
C ARG A 32 10.45 -17.99 8.38
N GLU A 33 9.51 -18.18 7.43
CA GLU A 33 8.18 -18.73 7.72
C GLU A 33 8.07 -20.23 7.43
N GLY A 34 9.00 -20.79 6.65
CA GLY A 34 9.09 -22.20 6.34
C GLY A 34 8.00 -22.71 5.37
N PHE A 35 8.01 -24.02 5.14
CA PHE A 35 7.19 -24.70 4.15
C PHE A 35 5.68 -24.60 4.41
N ASN A 36 5.28 -24.51 5.67
CA ASN A 36 3.87 -24.51 6.08
C ASN A 36 3.11 -23.26 5.61
N ASN A 37 3.81 -22.19 5.24
CA ASN A 37 3.23 -20.91 4.81
C ASN A 37 3.42 -20.60 3.32
N LEU A 38 3.76 -21.60 2.50
CA LEU A 38 3.98 -21.42 1.06
C LEU A 38 2.80 -20.74 0.34
N TYR A 39 1.58 -21.01 0.74
CA TYR A 39 0.38 -20.42 0.17
C TYR A 39 0.26 -18.90 0.39
N LYS A 40 1.02 -18.36 1.36
CA LYS A 40 1.09 -16.91 1.65
C LYS A 40 2.33 -16.24 1.08
N LEU A 41 3.21 -16.97 0.41
CA LEU A 41 4.52 -16.50 0.01
C LEU A 41 4.48 -15.22 -0.83
N PHE A 42 3.45 -15.08 -1.65
CA PHE A 42 3.24 -13.95 -2.56
C PHE A 42 2.19 -12.95 -2.06
N ASP A 43 1.61 -13.18 -0.88
CA ASP A 43 0.64 -12.24 -0.32
C ASP A 43 1.31 -10.90 -0.03
N LYS A 44 0.61 -9.82 -0.34
CA LYS A 44 1.06 -8.47 -0.01
C LYS A 44 1.12 -8.31 1.50
N ILE A 45 2.27 -7.90 2.01
CA ILE A 45 2.43 -7.52 3.41
C ILE A 45 2.14 -6.03 3.53
N GLU A 46 1.20 -5.68 4.38
CA GLU A 46 0.88 -4.30 4.72
C GLU A 46 1.15 -4.07 6.22
N THR A 47 2.08 -3.20 6.50
CA THR A 47 2.36 -2.73 7.86
C THR A 47 2.46 -1.21 7.85
N PRO A 48 2.21 -0.53 8.98
CA PRO A 48 2.38 0.93 9.07
C PRO A 48 3.77 1.38 8.60
N SER A 49 4.83 0.65 8.99
CA SER A 49 6.20 0.97 8.58
C SER A 49 6.44 0.84 7.07
N LEU A 50 5.88 -0.19 6.43
CA LEU A 50 5.97 -0.35 4.97
C LEU A 50 5.16 0.71 4.23
N THR A 51 4.00 1.07 4.76
CA THR A 51 3.18 2.16 4.22
C THR A 51 3.92 3.49 4.30
N PHE A 52 4.52 3.79 5.45
CA PHE A 52 5.34 4.98 5.66
C PHE A 52 6.53 5.01 4.68
N GLY A 53 7.32 3.93 4.60
CA GLY A 53 8.44 3.83 3.68
C GLY A 53 8.03 4.02 2.22
N SER A 54 6.91 3.43 1.80
CA SER A 54 6.37 3.61 0.46
C SER A 54 5.91 5.04 0.17
N ALA A 55 5.41 5.77 1.18
CA ALA A 55 5.03 7.16 1.04
C ALA A 55 6.26 8.07 0.90
N VAL A 56 7.32 7.83 1.70
CA VAL A 56 8.61 8.52 1.58
C VAL A 56 9.22 8.27 0.19
N ASP A 57 9.27 7.00 -0.23
CA ASP A 57 9.80 6.59 -1.53
C ASP A 57 9.09 7.30 -2.69
N SER A 58 7.75 7.28 -2.73
CA SER A 58 6.99 7.93 -3.80
C SER A 58 7.23 9.45 -3.89
N LEU A 59 7.44 10.15 -2.76
CA LEU A 59 7.79 11.57 -2.77
C LEU A 59 9.22 11.85 -3.24
N ILE A 60 10.14 10.93 -2.98
CA ILE A 60 11.54 11.05 -3.39
C ILE A 60 11.70 10.76 -4.88
N THR A 61 11.10 9.68 -5.36
CA THR A 61 11.31 9.15 -6.72
C THR A 61 10.40 9.80 -7.76
N GLY A 62 9.11 9.91 -7.46
CA GLY A 62 8.08 10.43 -8.40
C GLY A 62 7.48 11.78 -8.00
N GLY A 63 7.88 12.31 -6.85
CA GLY A 63 7.38 13.58 -6.34
C GLY A 63 5.90 13.57 -5.97
N LYS A 64 5.34 14.77 -5.90
CA LYS A 64 3.94 14.95 -5.44
C LYS A 64 2.93 14.24 -6.34
N SER A 65 3.17 14.15 -7.64
CA SER A 65 2.23 13.52 -8.59
C SER A 65 2.08 12.02 -8.30
N GLU A 66 3.20 11.30 -8.19
CA GLU A 66 3.16 9.87 -7.86
C GLU A 66 2.59 9.61 -6.47
N PHE A 67 2.91 10.47 -5.50
CA PHE A 67 2.33 10.38 -4.18
C PHE A 67 0.81 10.50 -4.21
N ASP A 68 0.26 11.48 -4.91
CA ASP A 68 -1.20 11.71 -4.99
C ASP A 68 -1.94 10.62 -5.76
N GLU A 69 -1.27 9.91 -6.67
CA GLU A 69 -1.82 8.72 -7.33
C GLU A 69 -1.93 7.52 -6.38
N ARG A 70 -1.01 7.38 -5.44
CA ARG A 70 -0.91 6.21 -4.54
C ARG A 70 -1.53 6.43 -3.16
N PHE A 71 -1.54 7.68 -2.69
CA PHE A 71 -1.95 8.04 -1.33
C PHE A 71 -3.03 9.10 -1.31
N LEU A 72 -3.87 9.06 -0.29
CA LEU A 72 -4.82 10.10 0.07
C LEU A 72 -4.54 10.53 1.51
N VAL A 73 -4.24 11.80 1.71
CA VAL A 73 -4.11 12.37 3.07
C VAL A 73 -5.49 12.75 3.57
N ALA A 74 -5.94 12.10 4.64
CA ALA A 74 -7.22 12.38 5.26
C ALA A 74 -7.25 11.89 6.72
N GLU A 75 -7.99 12.57 7.56
CA GLU A 75 -8.22 12.11 8.93
C GLU A 75 -9.10 10.86 8.96
N PHE A 76 -8.70 9.89 9.79
CA PHE A 76 -9.53 8.73 10.04
C PHE A 76 -10.64 9.09 11.04
N PRO A 77 -11.88 8.68 10.77
CA PRO A 77 -12.94 8.83 11.75
C PRO A 77 -12.63 8.02 13.01
N SER A 78 -12.89 8.60 14.19
CA SER A 78 -12.69 7.91 15.47
C SER A 78 -13.78 6.86 15.69
N ILE A 79 -13.57 5.66 15.17
CA ILE A 79 -14.50 4.52 15.30
C ILE A 79 -13.74 3.28 15.77
N PRO A 80 -14.42 2.34 16.48
CA PRO A 80 -13.80 1.10 16.94
C PRO A 80 -13.28 0.22 15.79
N ASP A 81 -12.14 -0.47 15.99
CA ASP A 81 -11.51 -1.38 15.02
C ASP A 81 -12.45 -2.47 14.51
N SER A 82 -13.36 -2.94 15.37
CA SER A 82 -14.39 -3.92 14.98
C SER A 82 -15.35 -3.36 13.92
N ILE A 83 -15.70 -2.08 13.99
CA ILE A 83 -16.52 -1.41 12.96
C ILE A 83 -15.68 -1.18 11.70
N ILE A 84 -14.42 -0.75 11.83
CA ILE A 84 -13.49 -0.60 10.71
C ILE A 84 -13.41 -1.91 9.91
N SER A 85 -13.21 -3.05 10.58
CA SER A 85 -13.09 -4.35 9.94
C SER A 85 -14.36 -4.76 9.18
N ILE A 86 -15.54 -4.53 9.77
CA ILE A 86 -16.83 -4.80 9.12
C ILE A 86 -17.02 -3.90 7.90
N VAL A 87 -16.74 -2.60 8.03
CA VAL A 87 -16.91 -1.63 6.96
C VAL A 87 -15.94 -1.91 5.80
N LYS A 88 -14.68 -2.26 6.10
CA LYS A 88 -13.71 -2.70 5.08
C LYS A 88 -14.22 -3.92 4.30
N HIS A 89 -14.74 -4.92 5.00
CA HIS A 89 -15.28 -6.10 4.35
C HIS A 89 -16.47 -5.77 3.46
N LEU A 90 -17.40 -4.96 3.95
CA LEU A 90 -18.54 -4.48 3.17
C LEU A 90 -18.10 -3.69 1.93
N PHE A 91 -17.14 -2.79 2.09
CA PHE A 91 -16.62 -1.98 0.99
C PHE A 91 -15.99 -2.86 -0.09
N ASN A 92 -15.09 -3.76 0.28
CA ASN A 92 -14.36 -4.61 -0.66
C ASN A 92 -15.29 -5.52 -1.50
N ASN A 93 -16.43 -5.91 -0.93
CA ASN A 93 -17.35 -6.83 -1.61
C ASN A 93 -18.56 -6.14 -2.26
N ASN A 94 -18.86 -4.88 -1.92
CA ASN A 94 -20.12 -4.26 -2.32
C ASN A 94 -19.97 -2.84 -2.87
N SER A 95 -18.77 -2.24 -2.89
CA SER A 95 -18.58 -0.84 -3.33
C SER A 95 -18.85 -0.60 -4.80
N THR A 96 -18.79 -1.62 -5.65
CA THR A 96 -19.17 -1.54 -7.06
C THR A 96 -20.67 -1.37 -7.25
N GLU A 97 -21.49 -1.88 -6.34
CA GLU A 97 -22.96 -1.81 -6.41
C GLU A 97 -23.52 -0.67 -5.54
N TYR A 98 -22.90 -0.42 -4.38
CA TYR A 98 -23.39 0.57 -3.41
C TYR A 98 -22.32 1.62 -3.10
N SER A 99 -22.54 2.85 -3.53
CA SER A 99 -21.62 3.97 -3.27
C SER A 99 -21.67 4.50 -1.83
N ARG A 100 -22.68 4.12 -1.04
CA ARG A 100 -22.85 4.55 0.35
C ARG A 100 -23.26 3.37 1.22
N LEU A 101 -22.69 3.30 2.41
CA LEU A 101 -22.97 2.24 3.38
C LEU A 101 -24.47 2.08 3.72
N LYS A 102 -25.21 3.17 3.76
CA LYS A 102 -26.66 3.15 4.07
C LYS A 102 -27.49 2.45 3.00
N ASP A 103 -27.01 2.42 1.76
CA ASP A 103 -27.73 1.86 0.62
C ASP A 103 -27.55 0.32 0.54
N ILE A 104 -26.59 -0.25 1.31
CA ILE A 104 -26.41 -1.69 1.41
C ILE A 104 -27.61 -2.32 2.14
N PRO A 105 -28.21 -3.39 1.55
CA PRO A 105 -29.33 -4.12 2.17
C PRO A 105 -29.02 -4.63 3.57
N ASP A 106 -30.02 -4.57 4.46
CA ASP A 106 -29.88 -5.02 5.85
C ASP A 106 -29.54 -6.51 5.97
N SER A 107 -29.96 -7.34 5.02
CA SER A 107 -29.58 -8.75 4.96
C SER A 107 -28.06 -8.93 4.82
N ILE A 108 -27.43 -8.23 3.85
CA ILE A 108 -25.97 -8.28 3.63
C ILE A 108 -25.24 -7.78 4.87
N LEU A 109 -25.68 -6.66 5.43
CA LEU A 109 -25.10 -6.12 6.68
C LEU A 109 -25.17 -7.13 7.82
N ASN A 110 -26.33 -7.77 8.02
CA ASN A 110 -26.51 -8.74 9.10
C ASN A 110 -25.60 -9.96 8.92
N ASP A 111 -25.42 -10.44 7.69
CA ASP A 111 -24.55 -11.59 7.40
C ASP A 111 -23.08 -11.24 7.73
N VAL A 112 -22.61 -10.07 7.33
CA VAL A 112 -21.25 -9.62 7.64
C VAL A 112 -21.06 -9.36 9.13
N ILE A 113 -22.02 -8.69 9.79
CA ILE A 113 -22.00 -8.46 11.24
C ILE A 113 -21.91 -9.77 12.01
N THR A 114 -22.62 -10.80 11.54
CA THR A 114 -22.60 -12.13 12.13
C THR A 114 -21.27 -12.84 11.89
N LEU A 115 -20.70 -12.73 10.68
CA LEU A 115 -19.38 -13.26 10.35
C LEU A 115 -18.28 -12.71 11.28
N PHE A 116 -18.36 -11.43 11.63
CA PHE A 116 -17.41 -10.78 12.55
C PHE A 116 -17.76 -10.92 14.03
N ASN A 117 -18.80 -11.66 14.37
CA ASN A 117 -19.26 -11.86 15.76
C ASN A 117 -19.48 -10.54 16.54
N TYR A 118 -19.87 -9.46 15.83
CA TYR A 118 -20.01 -8.14 16.44
C TYR A 118 -21.23 -8.07 17.34
N GLN A 119 -21.01 -7.76 18.64
CA GLN A 119 -22.07 -7.48 19.63
C GLN A 119 -23.23 -8.50 19.61
N GLN A 120 -22.93 -9.80 19.68
CA GLN A 120 -23.90 -10.89 19.51
C GLN A 120 -25.10 -10.80 20.46
N ASN A 121 -24.94 -10.16 21.64
CA ASN A 121 -26.02 -9.98 22.63
C ASN A 121 -27.00 -8.86 22.25
N TRP A 122 -26.71 -8.07 21.18
CA TRP A 122 -27.59 -7.00 20.74
C TRP A 122 -28.58 -7.51 19.69
N LYS A 123 -29.75 -6.84 19.62
CA LYS A 123 -30.72 -7.12 18.56
C LYS A 123 -30.12 -6.81 17.18
N PRO A 124 -30.44 -7.61 16.14
CA PRO A 124 -29.91 -7.40 14.78
C PRO A 124 -30.10 -5.96 14.26
N GLU A 125 -31.30 -5.39 14.48
CA GLU A 125 -31.63 -4.04 14.02
C GLU A 125 -30.74 -2.96 14.67
N THR A 126 -30.40 -3.17 15.95
CA THR A 126 -29.52 -2.26 16.70
C THR A 126 -28.10 -2.34 16.15
N ARG A 127 -27.59 -3.54 15.87
CA ARG A 127 -26.26 -3.74 15.30
C ARG A 127 -26.15 -3.07 13.92
N ILE A 128 -27.12 -3.32 13.05
CA ILE A 128 -27.18 -2.73 11.71
C ILE A 128 -27.21 -1.21 11.79
N LYS A 129 -28.07 -0.64 12.63
CA LYS A 129 -28.17 0.80 12.84
C LYS A 129 -26.82 1.40 13.24
N VAL A 130 -26.13 0.81 14.23
CA VAL A 130 -24.84 1.30 14.72
C VAL A 130 -23.77 1.23 13.63
N ILE A 131 -23.72 0.15 12.84
CA ILE A 131 -22.76 0.05 11.73
C ILE A 131 -23.06 1.11 10.68
N LYS A 132 -24.32 1.30 10.26
CA LYS A 132 -24.71 2.33 9.29
C LYS A 132 -24.39 3.74 9.77
N GLU A 133 -24.62 4.05 11.03
CA GLU A 133 -24.38 5.39 11.59
C GLU A 133 -22.88 5.66 11.76
N LYS A 134 -22.16 4.78 12.46
CA LYS A 134 -20.76 5.01 12.81
C LYS A 134 -19.78 4.70 11.66
N GLY A 135 -20.14 3.78 10.79
CA GLY A 135 -19.28 3.36 9.68
C GLY A 135 -19.40 4.21 8.41
N ALA A 136 -20.44 5.07 8.33
CA ALA A 136 -20.75 5.82 7.11
C ALA A 136 -19.60 6.70 6.64
N GLU A 137 -18.97 7.43 7.56
CA GLU A 137 -17.85 8.33 7.24
C GLU A 137 -16.64 7.56 6.72
N TYR A 138 -16.30 6.44 7.36
CA TYR A 138 -15.19 5.59 6.94
C TYR A 138 -15.43 4.94 5.58
N TYR A 139 -16.66 4.45 5.32
CA TYR A 139 -17.04 3.91 4.02
C TYR A 139 -16.91 4.96 2.90
N ASN A 140 -17.36 6.20 3.17
CA ASN A 140 -17.23 7.31 2.24
C ASN A 140 -15.75 7.68 2.00
N LEU A 141 -14.93 7.67 3.05
CA LEU A 141 -13.49 7.90 2.94
C LEU A 141 -12.81 6.88 2.03
N MET A 142 -13.14 5.59 2.20
CA MET A 142 -12.64 4.52 1.31
C MET A 142 -13.10 4.72 -0.14
N TYR A 143 -14.34 5.19 -0.33
CA TYR A 143 -14.87 5.47 -1.67
C TYR A 143 -14.12 6.63 -2.36
N ILE A 144 -13.84 7.70 -1.62
CA ILE A 144 -13.03 8.84 -2.09
C ILE A 144 -11.59 8.43 -2.36
N ALA A 145 -11.03 7.55 -1.51
CA ALA A 145 -9.69 7.05 -1.69
C ALA A 145 -9.52 6.30 -3.03
N ASN A 146 -10.57 5.62 -3.50
CA ASN A 146 -10.59 4.94 -4.80
C ASN A 146 -9.35 4.03 -5.01
N GLY A 147 -9.07 3.17 -4.04
CA GLY A 147 -7.93 2.25 -4.07
C GLY A 147 -6.60 2.83 -3.57
N ARG A 148 -6.52 4.15 -3.37
CA ARG A 148 -5.33 4.78 -2.75
C ARG A 148 -5.21 4.41 -1.27
N THR A 149 -3.98 4.34 -0.80
CA THR A 149 -3.71 4.17 0.63
C THR A 149 -4.00 5.46 1.39
N ILE A 150 -4.80 5.38 2.44
CA ILE A 150 -5.13 6.55 3.26
C ILE A 150 -4.04 6.73 4.31
N LEU A 151 -3.51 7.95 4.41
CA LEU A 151 -2.58 8.39 5.46
C LEU A 151 -3.25 9.48 6.29
N ASP A 152 -3.12 9.40 7.61
CA ASP A 152 -3.49 10.51 8.47
C ASP A 152 -2.50 11.69 8.33
N THR A 153 -2.93 12.85 8.79
CA THR A 153 -2.14 14.08 8.67
C THR A 153 -0.83 14.02 9.47
N GLU A 154 -0.82 13.34 10.62
CA GLU A 154 0.38 13.16 11.44
C GLU A 154 1.43 12.34 10.70
N THR A 155 1.04 11.16 10.20
CA THR A 155 1.90 10.29 9.39
C THR A 155 2.41 11.02 8.14
N TYR A 156 1.56 11.79 7.46
CA TYR A 156 1.97 12.57 6.30
C TYR A 156 3.01 13.64 6.66
N ASN A 157 2.85 14.34 7.76
CA ASN A 157 3.84 15.32 8.22
C ASN A 157 5.19 14.65 8.53
N ASP A 158 5.18 13.48 9.16
CA ASP A 158 6.40 12.70 9.42
C ASP A 158 7.07 12.25 8.12
N VAL A 159 6.30 11.88 7.10
CA VAL A 159 6.81 11.57 5.76
C VAL A 159 7.51 12.79 5.16
N ILE A 160 6.90 13.98 5.19
CA ILE A 160 7.50 15.22 4.70
C ILE A 160 8.81 15.54 5.42
N LEU A 161 8.81 15.48 6.76
CA LEU A 161 10.01 15.72 7.56
C LEU A 161 11.14 14.73 7.23
N SER A 162 10.79 13.47 6.99
CA SER A 162 11.77 12.44 6.61
C SER A 162 12.36 12.71 5.23
N VAL A 163 11.56 13.11 4.25
CA VAL A 163 12.02 13.49 2.90
C VAL A 163 12.94 14.71 2.97
N GLU A 164 12.57 15.73 3.77
CA GLU A 164 13.40 16.92 3.97
C GLU A 164 14.73 16.56 4.64
N ALA A 165 14.70 15.73 5.68
CA ALA A 165 15.92 15.28 6.34
C ALA A 165 16.86 14.53 5.40
N LEU A 166 16.34 13.64 4.55
CA LEU A 166 17.13 12.92 3.56
C LEU A 166 17.76 13.86 2.52
N LYS A 167 17.01 14.86 2.05
CA LYS A 167 17.49 15.82 1.04
C LYS A 167 18.47 16.86 1.57
N THR A 168 18.44 17.13 2.86
CA THR A 168 19.27 18.20 3.50
C THR A 168 20.45 17.66 4.29
N SER A 169 20.40 16.41 4.77
CA SER A 169 21.46 15.78 5.53
C SER A 169 22.77 15.74 4.74
N GLU A 170 23.87 16.07 5.37
CA GLU A 170 25.21 16.03 4.76
C GLU A 170 25.57 14.65 4.23
N ALA A 171 25.08 13.58 4.89
CA ALA A 171 25.36 12.20 4.50
C ALA A 171 24.60 11.74 3.25
N THR A 172 23.42 12.32 2.97
CA THR A 172 22.50 11.79 1.92
C THR A 172 22.17 12.79 0.83
N ARG A 173 22.34 14.11 1.06
CA ARG A 173 21.94 15.15 0.11
C ARG A 173 22.54 14.97 -1.31
N SER A 174 23.75 14.42 -1.42
CA SER A 174 24.40 14.17 -2.71
C SER A 174 23.64 13.13 -3.56
N LEU A 175 22.90 12.22 -2.91
CA LEU A 175 22.09 11.20 -3.60
C LEU A 175 20.85 11.80 -4.28
N PHE A 176 20.40 12.98 -3.83
CA PHE A 176 19.17 13.65 -4.30
C PHE A 176 19.44 14.96 -5.05
N ALA A 177 20.70 15.36 -5.20
CA ALA A 177 21.06 16.53 -6.00
C ALA A 177 20.78 16.29 -7.49
N ASP A 178 20.17 17.26 -8.18
CA ASP A 178 19.85 17.14 -9.60
C ASP A 178 21.11 16.98 -10.48
N ASN A 179 22.23 17.58 -10.05
CA ASN A 179 23.52 17.41 -10.67
C ASN A 179 24.56 17.01 -9.61
N ASP A 180 25.33 15.99 -9.89
CA ASP A 180 26.49 15.68 -9.06
C ASP A 180 27.60 16.74 -9.36
N PRO A 181 28.03 17.54 -8.36
CA PRO A 181 29.05 18.54 -8.59
C PRO A 181 30.42 17.93 -8.94
N TYR A 182 30.61 16.62 -8.69
CA TYR A 182 31.86 15.91 -8.97
C TYR A 182 31.79 15.08 -10.26
N ASP A 183 30.58 14.78 -10.76
CA ASP A 183 30.36 14.04 -12.00
C ASP A 183 29.05 14.49 -12.66
N PRO A 184 29.09 15.54 -13.50
CA PRO A 184 27.88 16.04 -14.17
C PRO A 184 27.29 15.07 -15.20
N ASP A 185 28.05 14.05 -15.61
CA ASP A 185 27.59 13.03 -16.56
C ASP A 185 26.96 11.80 -15.88
N THR A 186 26.85 11.80 -14.54
CA THR A 186 26.21 10.71 -13.78
C THR A 186 24.71 10.70 -14.05
N GLU A 187 24.22 9.66 -14.68
CA GLU A 187 22.79 9.37 -14.77
C GLU A 187 22.31 8.65 -13.50
N ARG A 188 21.20 9.13 -12.92
CA ARG A 188 20.53 8.48 -11.79
C ARG A 188 19.27 7.79 -12.25
N PHE A 189 19.14 6.56 -11.84
CA PHE A 189 17.96 5.75 -12.10
C PHE A 189 17.40 5.24 -10.77
N TYR A 190 16.09 5.31 -10.62
CA TYR A 190 15.37 4.78 -9.45
C TYR A 190 14.55 3.60 -9.88
N GLN A 191 14.48 2.60 -9.01
CA GLN A 191 13.60 1.43 -9.16
C GLN A 191 13.79 0.67 -10.49
N LEU A 192 15.02 0.53 -10.93
CA LEU A 192 15.33 -0.32 -12.09
C LEU A 192 14.99 -1.77 -11.81
N LYS A 193 14.19 -2.36 -12.69
CA LYS A 193 13.72 -3.74 -12.56
C LYS A 193 14.56 -4.65 -13.43
N PHE A 194 14.89 -5.82 -12.90
CA PHE A 194 15.65 -6.84 -13.62
C PHE A 194 14.98 -8.19 -13.44
N LYS A 195 15.08 -9.02 -14.47
CA LYS A 195 14.65 -10.42 -14.44
C LYS A 195 15.75 -11.30 -15.06
N ALA A 196 16.01 -12.45 -14.44
CA ALA A 196 16.98 -13.42 -14.93
C ALA A 196 16.48 -14.83 -14.63
N THR A 197 16.83 -15.79 -15.49
CA THR A 197 16.57 -17.19 -15.27
C THR A 197 17.88 -17.89 -14.90
N LEU A 198 17.91 -18.57 -13.77
CA LEU A 198 19.05 -19.36 -13.31
C LEU A 198 18.59 -20.80 -13.03
N ASN A 199 19.18 -21.76 -13.68
CA ASN A 199 18.83 -23.19 -13.54
C ASN A 199 17.33 -23.48 -13.75
N GLY A 200 16.69 -22.77 -14.69
CA GLY A 200 15.26 -22.94 -15.00
C GLY A 200 14.31 -22.24 -14.01
N ILE A 201 14.83 -21.50 -13.05
CA ILE A 201 14.04 -20.72 -12.09
C ILE A 201 14.17 -19.24 -12.41
N ASP A 202 13.04 -18.55 -12.50
CA ASP A 202 13.00 -17.11 -12.73
C ASP A 202 13.17 -16.33 -11.44
N TYR A 203 14.08 -15.38 -11.47
CA TYR A 203 14.34 -14.42 -10.39
C TYR A 203 14.09 -13.00 -10.86
N ARG A 204 13.63 -12.17 -9.97
CA ARG A 204 13.47 -10.73 -10.20
C ARG A 204 14.07 -9.92 -9.06
N CYS A 205 14.57 -8.74 -9.40
CA CYS A 205 14.96 -7.72 -8.41
C CYS A 205 14.57 -6.32 -8.90
N MET A 206 14.45 -5.43 -7.96
CA MET A 206 14.32 -4.01 -8.17
C MET A 206 15.50 -3.36 -7.45
N ALA A 207 16.28 -2.56 -8.17
CA ALA A 207 17.40 -1.80 -7.65
C ALA A 207 16.98 -0.33 -7.49
N ASP A 208 17.22 0.19 -6.31
CA ASP A 208 16.97 1.58 -5.93
C ASP A 208 18.25 2.39 -6.02
#